data_9e13a40941ebd294311944673088eca5
#
_entry.id   9e13a40941ebd294311944673088eca5
#
_cell.length_a   1.000
_cell.length_b   1.000
_cell.length_c   1.000
_cell.angle_alpha   90.00
_cell.angle_beta   90.00
_cell.angle_gamma   90.00
#
_symmetry.space_group_name_H-M   'P 1'
#
loop_
_entity.id
_entity.type
_entity.pdbx_description
1 polymer ?
#
loop_
_entity_poly.entity_id
_entity_poly.type
_entity_poly.pdbx_seq_one_letter_code
_entity_poly.pdbx_strand_id
1 'polypeptide(L)'
;MERAQNILKSIFGYDKFRHAQQDIIQTLLDGNDALVLMPTGGGKSLCYQIPALVREGTAIVISPLIALMQDQVDALRQLGIKAAFLNSSLSQGQAYAIQQQLLNGELELLYVAPERLQNSAMLALLDRCKLSLFAIDEAHCVSQWGHDFRPDYQQLKLLHQRYPNIPRIALTATADKRTRDEIISQLQLEDARVFVNSFDRPNIHYAISEGNNAKQRLWTFIDDNHPQDAGIVYCLSRKKVEETVSWLAEQGRDALPYHAGLPQEVRQRNQQRFLRDEAVIIVATIAFGMGIDKPDVRFVAHLNLPKSIEAYYQETGRAGRDGEPANAWMAYGLQDVITLRQFMQDSKADEAHKRMEHHKLESMLGLCELITCRRQSLLTYFDEASPKPCGNCDNCLQPPERWDGTESAQKALSCIYRTEQNYIVDILHGKIDERIQRNGHDKISTFGIGNDTLVTEWRSLFRQLIALGYIDIDVERHGALCLTEKCRLILRGEQTLELRKPVKQDKTATDKKHKMAVRPQDQPLWGALRALRTSLAEEAGVPPYVIFHDATLQDMVKKRPLTDLDMSQISGVGGQKLARYGQVFLAKIREYPLS
;
A
#
# COMPACT_ATOMS: atom_id res chain seq x y z
N MET A 1 -7.01 -30.70 -9.29
CA MET A 1 -7.84 -29.45 -9.30
C MET A 1 -9.24 -29.61 -8.71
N GLU A 2 -9.96 -30.70 -8.93
CA GLU A 2 -11.33 -30.90 -8.36
C GLU A 2 -11.36 -30.71 -6.83
N ARG A 3 -10.43 -31.36 -6.10
CA ARG A 3 -10.29 -31.18 -4.64
C ARG A 3 -10.01 -29.72 -4.25
N ALA A 4 -9.19 -29.01 -5.02
CA ALA A 4 -8.89 -27.60 -4.78
C ALA A 4 -10.13 -26.71 -5.00
N GLN A 5 -10.92 -26.99 -6.04
CA GLN A 5 -12.19 -26.28 -6.31
C GLN A 5 -13.22 -26.54 -5.19
N ASN A 6 -13.30 -27.79 -4.71
CA ASN A 6 -14.18 -28.14 -3.61
C ASN A 6 -13.78 -27.42 -2.31
N ILE A 7 -12.48 -27.31 -2.00
CA ILE A 7 -11.95 -26.56 -0.85
C ILE A 7 -12.28 -25.07 -0.99
N LEU A 8 -12.06 -24.49 -2.19
CA LEU A 8 -12.39 -23.09 -2.46
C LEU A 8 -13.87 -22.80 -2.14
N LYS A 9 -14.76 -23.68 -2.55
CA LYS A 9 -16.22 -23.53 -2.33
C LYS A 9 -16.63 -23.85 -0.89
N SER A 10 -16.25 -25.00 -0.37
CA SER A 10 -16.75 -25.48 0.92
C SER A 10 -16.14 -24.77 2.13
N ILE A 11 -14.85 -24.41 2.06
CA ILE A 11 -14.14 -23.77 3.18
C ILE A 11 -14.14 -22.24 3.02
N PHE A 12 -13.71 -21.74 1.85
CA PHE A 12 -13.56 -20.30 1.63
C PHE A 12 -14.83 -19.60 1.13
N GLY A 13 -15.81 -20.33 0.60
CA GLY A 13 -17.09 -19.80 0.14
C GLY A 13 -17.02 -19.06 -1.20
N TYR A 14 -16.06 -19.40 -2.06
CA TYR A 14 -15.92 -18.82 -3.40
C TYR A 14 -16.19 -19.86 -4.49
N ASP A 15 -16.97 -19.50 -5.50
CA ASP A 15 -17.33 -20.42 -6.58
C ASP A 15 -16.24 -20.61 -7.63
N LYS A 16 -15.37 -19.60 -7.83
CA LYS A 16 -14.37 -19.60 -8.88
C LYS A 16 -13.04 -18.99 -8.41
N PHE A 17 -11.95 -19.50 -8.93
CA PHE A 17 -10.62 -18.87 -8.83
C PHE A 17 -10.60 -17.55 -9.60
N ARG A 18 -9.80 -16.61 -9.12
CA ARG A 18 -9.59 -15.30 -9.77
C ARG A 18 -8.28 -15.31 -10.53
N HIS A 19 -8.25 -14.65 -11.68
CA HIS A 19 -7.01 -14.46 -12.47
C HIS A 19 -6.23 -15.78 -12.64
N ALA A 20 -4.92 -15.77 -12.40
CA ALA A 20 -4.04 -16.92 -12.53
C ALA A 20 -4.03 -17.86 -11.30
N GLN A 21 -4.91 -17.68 -10.28
CA GLN A 21 -4.89 -18.51 -9.07
C GLN A 21 -4.99 -20.01 -9.38
N GLN A 22 -5.82 -20.41 -10.35
CA GLN A 22 -5.97 -21.80 -10.73
C GLN A 22 -4.66 -22.40 -11.25
N ASP A 23 -3.97 -21.69 -12.12
CA ASP A 23 -2.71 -22.15 -12.72
C ASP A 23 -1.57 -22.17 -11.69
N ILE A 24 -1.54 -21.19 -10.77
CA ILE A 24 -0.59 -21.15 -9.66
C ILE A 24 -0.78 -22.36 -8.75
N ILE A 25 -2.02 -22.62 -8.34
CA ILE A 25 -2.38 -23.77 -7.48
C ILE A 25 -2.00 -25.07 -8.18
N GLN A 26 -2.33 -25.23 -9.47
CA GLN A 26 -1.98 -26.43 -10.23
C GLN A 26 -0.47 -26.64 -10.28
N THR A 27 0.32 -25.58 -10.51
CA THR A 27 1.79 -25.63 -10.53
C THR A 27 2.35 -26.24 -9.23
N LEU A 28 1.84 -25.80 -8.08
CA LEU A 28 2.27 -26.33 -6.77
C LEU A 28 1.78 -27.76 -6.53
N LEU A 29 0.58 -28.11 -7.00
CA LEU A 29 0.05 -29.48 -6.89
C LEU A 29 0.86 -30.47 -7.72
N ASP A 30 1.40 -30.02 -8.86
CA ASP A 30 2.30 -30.80 -9.73
C ASP A 30 3.73 -30.92 -9.16
N GLY A 31 4.01 -30.24 -8.03
CA GLY A 31 5.31 -30.31 -7.35
C GLY A 31 6.33 -29.31 -7.88
N ASN A 32 5.93 -28.33 -8.68
CA ASN A 32 6.80 -27.32 -9.26
C ASN A 32 6.81 -26.01 -8.44
N ASP A 33 7.91 -25.27 -8.52
CA ASP A 33 8.07 -23.97 -7.91
C ASP A 33 7.31 -22.88 -8.67
N ALA A 34 6.89 -21.82 -7.95
CA ALA A 34 6.22 -20.67 -8.53
C ALA A 34 6.74 -19.34 -7.96
N LEU A 35 6.89 -18.33 -8.83
CA LEU A 35 7.05 -16.94 -8.43
C LEU A 35 5.78 -16.17 -8.81
N VAL A 36 5.14 -15.53 -7.84
CA VAL A 36 3.84 -14.86 -8.01
C VAL A 36 3.94 -13.39 -7.68
N LEU A 37 3.74 -12.55 -8.69
CA LEU A 37 3.57 -11.12 -8.56
C LEU A 37 2.08 -10.80 -8.68
N MET A 38 1.49 -10.35 -7.58
CA MET A 38 0.04 -10.11 -7.51
C MET A 38 -0.24 -8.94 -6.55
N PRO A 39 -1.06 -7.96 -6.93
CA PRO A 39 -1.35 -6.79 -6.09
C PRO A 39 -1.92 -7.18 -4.73
N THR A 40 -1.82 -6.27 -3.78
CA THR A 40 -2.48 -6.42 -2.48
C THR A 40 -4.00 -6.49 -2.69
N GLY A 41 -4.67 -7.42 -1.98
CA GLY A 41 -6.10 -7.71 -2.20
C GLY A 41 -6.38 -8.65 -3.39
N GLY A 42 -5.37 -9.06 -4.18
CA GLY A 42 -5.52 -10.01 -5.30
C GLY A 42 -5.75 -11.47 -4.90
N GLY A 43 -5.73 -11.79 -3.60
CA GLY A 43 -5.94 -13.16 -3.10
C GLY A 43 -4.68 -14.03 -3.12
N LYS A 44 -3.49 -13.44 -2.91
CA LYS A 44 -2.20 -14.17 -2.81
C LYS A 44 -2.23 -15.34 -1.85
N SER A 45 -2.85 -15.16 -0.66
CA SER A 45 -2.85 -16.18 0.39
C SER A 45 -3.53 -17.47 -0.05
N LEU A 46 -4.60 -17.43 -0.86
CA LEU A 46 -5.27 -18.61 -1.39
C LEU A 46 -4.35 -19.46 -2.28
N CYS A 47 -3.38 -18.83 -2.94
CA CYS A 47 -2.44 -19.53 -3.84
C CYS A 47 -1.54 -20.54 -3.11
N TYR A 48 -1.31 -20.38 -1.81
CA TYR A 48 -0.59 -21.37 -1.00
C TYR A 48 -1.48 -22.09 0.02
N GLN A 49 -2.55 -21.45 0.51
CA GLN A 49 -3.45 -22.04 1.49
C GLN A 49 -4.21 -23.24 0.91
N ILE A 50 -4.73 -23.13 -0.31
CA ILE A 50 -5.45 -24.24 -0.97
C ILE A 50 -4.52 -25.43 -1.27
N PRO A 51 -3.34 -25.26 -1.89
CA PRO A 51 -2.40 -26.37 -2.04
C PRO A 51 -1.98 -27.01 -0.72
N ALA A 52 -1.81 -26.22 0.36
CA ALA A 52 -1.52 -26.73 1.69
C ALA A 52 -2.59 -27.71 2.20
N LEU A 53 -3.88 -27.45 1.90
CA LEU A 53 -5.01 -28.30 2.29
C LEU A 53 -5.22 -29.51 1.35
N VAL A 54 -4.69 -29.46 0.13
CA VAL A 54 -4.79 -30.55 -0.84
C VAL A 54 -3.66 -31.56 -0.69
N ARG A 55 -2.41 -31.06 -0.49
CA ARG A 55 -1.21 -31.88 -0.36
C ARG A 55 -1.09 -32.46 1.05
N GLU A 56 -0.46 -33.60 1.18
CA GLU A 56 -0.23 -34.23 2.48
C GLU A 56 0.98 -33.59 3.20
N GLY A 57 0.83 -33.29 4.49
CA GLY A 57 1.85 -32.69 5.35
C GLY A 57 1.56 -31.24 5.70
N THR A 58 2.46 -30.64 6.45
CA THR A 58 2.32 -29.25 6.90
C THR A 58 2.97 -28.28 5.92
N ALA A 59 2.26 -27.23 5.50
CA ALA A 59 2.83 -26.10 4.76
C ALA A 59 3.54 -25.14 5.69
N ILE A 60 4.76 -24.74 5.33
CA ILE A 60 5.54 -23.74 6.08
C ILE A 60 5.46 -22.41 5.36
N VAL A 61 4.85 -21.43 6.02
CA VAL A 61 4.67 -20.07 5.48
C VAL A 61 5.66 -19.14 6.16
N ILE A 62 6.62 -18.62 5.40
CA ILE A 62 7.62 -17.67 5.87
C ILE A 62 7.06 -16.25 5.66
N SER A 63 6.88 -15.52 6.76
CA SER A 63 6.38 -14.15 6.72
C SER A 63 7.22 -13.25 7.61
N PRO A 64 7.50 -11.99 7.20
CA PRO A 64 8.40 -11.10 7.95
C PRO A 64 7.71 -10.39 9.13
N LEU A 65 6.41 -10.61 9.34
CA LEU A 65 5.58 -9.76 10.19
C LEU A 65 4.74 -10.56 11.17
N ILE A 66 5.06 -10.40 12.45
CA ILE A 66 4.40 -11.11 13.56
C ILE A 66 2.87 -10.85 13.60
N ALA A 67 2.46 -9.60 13.41
CA ALA A 67 1.05 -9.23 13.44
C ALA A 67 0.25 -9.86 12.29
N LEU A 68 0.84 -9.87 11.07
CA LEU A 68 0.21 -10.52 9.91
C LEU A 68 0.05 -12.02 10.10
N MET A 69 1.07 -12.68 10.69
CA MET A 69 0.98 -14.12 10.99
C MET A 69 -0.22 -14.42 11.90
N GLN A 70 -0.41 -13.61 12.95
CA GLN A 70 -1.52 -13.80 13.88
C GLN A 70 -2.87 -13.62 13.21
N ASP A 71 -3.05 -12.54 12.45
CA ASP A 71 -4.30 -12.26 11.73
C ASP A 71 -4.64 -13.37 10.72
N GLN A 72 -3.65 -13.86 9.97
CA GLN A 72 -3.82 -14.96 9.02
C GLN A 72 -4.18 -16.27 9.73
N VAL A 73 -3.51 -16.60 10.83
CA VAL A 73 -3.78 -17.82 11.60
C VAL A 73 -5.16 -17.75 12.25
N ASP A 74 -5.55 -16.61 12.81
CA ASP A 74 -6.87 -16.44 13.40
C ASP A 74 -7.99 -16.58 12.35
N ALA A 75 -7.80 -16.02 11.16
CA ALA A 75 -8.72 -16.18 10.04
C ALA A 75 -8.84 -17.65 9.59
N LEU A 76 -7.73 -18.38 9.48
CA LEU A 76 -7.70 -19.80 9.13
C LEU A 76 -8.40 -20.67 10.18
N ARG A 77 -8.17 -20.41 11.47
CA ARG A 77 -8.83 -21.12 12.58
C ARG A 77 -10.35 -20.92 12.58
N GLN A 78 -10.83 -19.74 12.22
CA GLN A 78 -12.27 -19.47 12.05
C GLN A 78 -12.89 -20.29 10.92
N LEU A 79 -12.09 -20.66 9.92
CA LEU A 79 -12.49 -21.56 8.83
C LEU A 79 -12.35 -23.06 9.19
N GLY A 80 -11.93 -23.38 10.43
CA GLY A 80 -11.70 -24.74 10.89
C GLY A 80 -10.37 -25.36 10.44
N ILE A 81 -9.45 -24.54 9.89
CA ILE A 81 -8.13 -24.99 9.43
C ILE A 81 -7.16 -24.99 10.62
N LYS A 82 -6.38 -26.07 10.76
CA LYS A 82 -5.41 -26.25 11.83
C LYS A 82 -4.12 -25.47 11.50
N ALA A 83 -4.11 -24.18 11.82
CA ALA A 83 -2.98 -23.29 11.61
C ALA A 83 -2.38 -22.79 12.92
N ALA A 84 -1.07 -22.59 12.93
CA ALA A 84 -0.32 -22.02 14.06
C ALA A 84 0.77 -21.07 13.55
N PHE A 85 1.37 -20.30 14.47
CA PHE A 85 2.56 -19.50 14.15
C PHE A 85 3.64 -19.70 15.21
N LEU A 86 4.92 -19.59 14.77
CA LEU A 86 6.10 -19.59 15.63
C LEU A 86 6.89 -18.30 15.40
N ASN A 87 6.86 -17.40 16.37
CA ASN A 87 7.61 -16.15 16.35
C ASN A 87 8.17 -15.79 17.74
N SER A 88 8.75 -14.62 17.92
CA SER A 88 9.37 -14.17 19.17
C SER A 88 8.36 -13.70 20.24
N SER A 89 7.08 -13.57 19.92
CA SER A 89 6.06 -13.12 20.88
C SER A 89 5.53 -14.24 21.79
N LEU A 90 5.81 -15.51 21.45
CA LEU A 90 5.31 -16.66 22.19
C LEU A 90 6.15 -16.96 23.42
N SER A 91 5.50 -17.40 24.49
CA SER A 91 6.18 -18.02 25.63
C SER A 91 6.82 -19.35 25.24
N GLN A 92 7.82 -19.80 26.01
CA GLN A 92 8.49 -21.09 25.75
C GLN A 92 7.50 -22.26 25.75
N GLY A 93 6.54 -22.27 26.67
CA GLY A 93 5.51 -23.32 26.76
C GLY A 93 4.59 -23.35 25.52
N GLN A 94 4.15 -22.19 25.04
CA GLN A 94 3.34 -22.09 23.82
C GLN A 94 4.12 -22.54 22.60
N ALA A 95 5.38 -22.11 22.45
CA ALA A 95 6.24 -22.53 21.35
C ALA A 95 6.47 -24.04 21.36
N TYR A 96 6.71 -24.65 22.54
CA TYR A 96 6.88 -26.10 22.68
C TYR A 96 5.59 -26.86 22.29
N ALA A 97 4.44 -26.41 22.75
CA ALA A 97 3.16 -27.05 22.38
C ALA A 97 2.92 -27.06 20.85
N ILE A 98 3.21 -25.96 20.16
CA ILE A 98 3.10 -25.86 18.70
C ILE A 98 4.11 -26.80 18.01
N GLN A 99 5.34 -26.91 18.54
CA GLN A 99 6.34 -27.84 18.00
C GLN A 99 5.88 -29.30 18.13
N GLN A 100 5.21 -29.68 19.24
CA GLN A 100 4.63 -31.02 19.39
C GLN A 100 3.48 -31.25 18.42
N GLN A 101 2.58 -30.28 18.21
CA GLN A 101 1.51 -30.38 17.21
C GLN A 101 2.09 -30.58 15.79
N LEU A 102 3.19 -29.89 15.45
CA LEU A 102 3.87 -30.06 14.18
C LEU A 102 4.45 -31.46 14.02
N LEU A 103 5.15 -31.96 15.05
CA LEU A 103 5.72 -33.31 15.05
C LEU A 103 4.67 -34.41 14.93
N ASN A 104 3.50 -34.21 15.54
CA ASN A 104 2.39 -35.13 15.47
C ASN A 104 1.61 -35.06 14.13
N GLY A 105 1.96 -34.11 13.23
CA GLY A 105 1.24 -33.91 11.97
C GLY A 105 -0.17 -33.35 12.14
N GLU A 106 -0.41 -32.63 13.26
CA GLU A 106 -1.72 -32.06 13.57
C GLU A 106 -1.99 -30.73 12.84
N LEU A 107 -0.91 -30.08 12.30
CA LEU A 107 -1.01 -28.79 11.65
C LEU A 107 -1.07 -28.90 10.13
N GLU A 108 -1.97 -28.15 9.50
CA GLU A 108 -2.04 -27.98 8.05
C GLU A 108 -1.13 -26.84 7.56
N LEU A 109 -1.04 -25.74 8.33
CA LEU A 109 -0.16 -24.62 8.06
C LEU A 109 0.59 -24.17 9.31
N LEU A 110 1.88 -23.88 9.16
CA LEU A 110 2.69 -23.25 10.20
C LEU A 110 3.36 -21.99 9.64
N TYR A 111 3.02 -20.85 10.22
CA TYR A 111 3.66 -19.56 9.92
C TYR A 111 4.92 -19.40 10.77
N VAL A 112 6.02 -19.04 10.14
CA VAL A 112 7.32 -18.85 10.80
C VAL A 112 7.97 -17.54 10.40
N ALA A 113 8.64 -16.90 11.34
CA ALA A 113 9.48 -15.74 11.06
C ALA A 113 10.80 -16.20 10.39
N PRO A 114 11.33 -15.46 9.39
CA PRO A 114 12.50 -15.88 8.61
C PRO A 114 13.74 -16.15 9.47
N GLU A 115 13.97 -15.37 10.53
CA GLU A 115 15.08 -15.55 11.47
C GLU A 115 15.04 -16.90 12.21
N ARG A 116 13.87 -17.51 12.35
CA ARG A 116 13.77 -18.85 12.96
C ARG A 116 14.33 -19.96 12.09
N LEU A 117 14.30 -19.79 10.79
CA LEU A 117 14.87 -20.78 9.86
C LEU A 117 16.39 -20.78 9.83
N GLN A 118 17.05 -19.78 10.44
CA GLN A 118 18.50 -19.78 10.67
C GLN A 118 18.90 -20.67 11.87
N ASN A 119 17.95 -21.03 12.71
CA ASN A 119 18.21 -21.87 13.88
C ASN A 119 18.28 -23.35 13.46
N SER A 120 19.41 -24.01 13.75
CA SER A 120 19.63 -25.43 13.45
C SER A 120 18.61 -26.35 14.13
N ALA A 121 18.10 -25.98 15.32
CA ALA A 121 17.07 -26.74 16.03
C ALA A 121 15.72 -26.68 15.27
N MET A 122 15.38 -25.54 14.67
CA MET A 122 14.18 -25.43 13.85
C MET A 122 14.30 -26.26 12.57
N LEU A 123 15.43 -26.23 11.89
CA LEU A 123 15.67 -27.07 10.71
C LEU A 123 15.61 -28.56 11.06
N ALA A 124 16.24 -28.98 12.18
CA ALA A 124 16.18 -30.36 12.65
C ALA A 124 14.76 -30.80 13.03
N LEU A 125 13.91 -29.87 13.50
CA LEU A 125 12.49 -30.11 13.73
C LEU A 125 11.77 -30.38 12.40
N LEU A 126 11.98 -29.51 11.39
CA LEU A 126 11.36 -29.65 10.07
C LEU A 126 11.77 -30.95 9.34
N ASP A 127 13.02 -31.41 9.50
CA ASP A 127 13.50 -32.67 8.92
C ASP A 127 12.72 -33.90 9.39
N ARG A 128 12.10 -33.81 10.57
CA ARG A 128 11.32 -34.89 11.18
C ARG A 128 9.84 -34.84 10.79
N CYS A 129 9.42 -33.81 10.07
CA CYS A 129 8.03 -33.55 9.73
C CYS A 129 7.76 -33.87 8.26
N LYS A 130 6.53 -34.29 7.95
CA LYS A 130 6.05 -34.36 6.56
C LYS A 130 5.66 -32.95 6.13
N LEU A 131 6.40 -32.40 5.18
CA LEU A 131 6.17 -31.04 4.66
C LEU A 131 5.44 -31.10 3.32
N SER A 132 4.48 -30.20 3.11
CA SER A 132 3.68 -30.13 1.88
C SER A 132 4.21 -29.10 0.87
N LEU A 133 4.57 -27.90 1.33
CA LEU A 133 5.15 -26.80 0.53
C LEU A 133 5.83 -25.77 1.43
N PHE A 134 6.65 -24.90 0.81
CA PHE A 134 7.14 -23.66 1.41
C PHE A 134 6.50 -22.46 0.70
N ALA A 135 5.90 -21.53 1.45
CA ALA A 135 5.41 -20.26 0.95
C ALA A 135 6.27 -19.13 1.52
N ILE A 136 6.94 -18.37 0.64
CA ILE A 136 7.78 -17.22 0.99
C ILE A 136 6.98 -15.97 0.68
N ASP A 137 6.32 -15.42 1.70
CA ASP A 137 5.54 -14.20 1.57
C ASP A 137 6.46 -12.97 1.63
N GLU A 138 6.02 -11.86 1.00
CA GLU A 138 6.79 -10.62 0.83
C GLU A 138 8.20 -10.88 0.27
N ALA A 139 8.30 -11.72 -0.76
CA ALA A 139 9.57 -12.17 -1.32
C ALA A 139 10.50 -11.03 -1.78
N HIS A 140 9.97 -9.82 -2.04
CA HIS A 140 10.77 -8.63 -2.33
C HIS A 140 11.74 -8.25 -1.21
N CYS A 141 11.52 -8.76 0.02
CA CYS A 141 12.43 -8.56 1.15
C CYS A 141 13.82 -9.21 0.94
N VAL A 142 13.97 -10.14 0.00
CA VAL A 142 15.27 -10.74 -0.35
C VAL A 142 16.16 -9.78 -1.14
N SER A 143 15.55 -8.83 -1.85
CA SER A 143 16.22 -7.92 -2.77
C SER A 143 16.82 -6.71 -2.04
N GLN A 144 18.11 -6.47 -2.23
CA GLN A 144 18.77 -5.24 -1.76
C GLN A 144 18.22 -3.99 -2.45
N TRP A 145 17.61 -4.14 -3.61
CA TRP A 145 16.96 -3.10 -4.39
C TRP A 145 15.48 -2.93 -4.04
N GLY A 146 14.92 -3.86 -3.26
CA GLY A 146 13.57 -3.79 -2.73
C GLY A 146 13.39 -2.62 -1.76
N HIS A 147 12.16 -2.22 -1.54
CA HIS A 147 11.83 -1.12 -0.63
C HIS A 147 11.91 -1.50 0.87
N ASP A 148 12.01 -2.79 1.20
CA ASP A 148 12.16 -3.34 2.57
C ASP A 148 13.11 -4.54 2.57
N PHE A 149 14.37 -4.29 2.32
CA PHE A 149 15.40 -5.33 2.36
C PHE A 149 15.55 -5.90 3.77
N ARG A 150 15.60 -7.26 3.86
CA ARG A 150 15.83 -8.01 5.10
C ARG A 150 16.89 -9.06 4.89
N PRO A 151 18.07 -8.96 5.56
CA PRO A 151 19.16 -9.92 5.39
C PRO A 151 18.75 -11.37 5.66
N ASP A 152 17.79 -11.59 6.58
CA ASP A 152 17.29 -12.92 6.92
C ASP A 152 16.67 -13.66 5.73
N TYR A 153 16.09 -12.92 4.76
CA TYR A 153 15.51 -13.52 3.55
C TYR A 153 16.55 -14.12 2.61
N GLN A 154 17.77 -13.60 2.59
CA GLN A 154 18.85 -14.16 1.76
C GLN A 154 19.25 -15.58 2.19
N GLN A 155 19.02 -15.95 3.44
CA GLN A 155 19.29 -17.29 3.93
C GLN A 155 18.23 -18.31 3.47
N LEU A 156 17.08 -17.89 2.94
CA LEU A 156 16.02 -18.80 2.50
C LEU A 156 16.40 -19.66 1.29
N LYS A 157 17.50 -19.35 0.61
CA LYS A 157 18.11 -20.23 -0.40
C LYS A 157 18.42 -21.64 0.13
N LEU A 158 18.66 -21.78 1.45
CA LEU A 158 18.88 -23.08 2.10
C LEU A 158 17.70 -24.04 1.94
N LEU A 159 16.46 -23.52 1.73
CA LEU A 159 15.27 -24.36 1.55
C LEU A 159 15.35 -25.20 0.28
N HIS A 160 15.88 -24.63 -0.82
CA HIS A 160 16.11 -25.37 -2.05
C HIS A 160 17.12 -26.49 -1.86
N GLN A 161 18.20 -26.20 -1.15
CA GLN A 161 19.30 -27.15 -0.95
C GLN A 161 18.90 -28.30 -0.01
N ARG A 162 18.11 -28.02 1.02
CA ARG A 162 17.75 -28.99 2.05
C ARG A 162 16.50 -29.79 1.71
N TYR A 163 15.55 -29.17 1.00
CA TYR A 163 14.24 -29.76 0.68
C TYR A 163 13.92 -29.70 -0.83
N PRO A 164 14.79 -30.29 -1.70
CA PRO A 164 14.68 -30.11 -3.15
C PRO A 164 13.40 -30.66 -3.77
N ASN A 165 12.71 -31.58 -3.08
CA ASN A 165 11.46 -32.21 -3.56
C ASN A 165 10.19 -31.51 -3.02
N ILE A 166 10.32 -30.47 -2.20
CA ILE A 166 9.19 -29.74 -1.65
C ILE A 166 8.98 -28.47 -2.47
N PRO A 167 7.82 -28.29 -3.13
CA PRO A 167 7.58 -27.11 -3.96
C PRO A 167 7.58 -25.84 -3.14
N ARG A 168 8.08 -24.77 -3.76
CA ARG A 168 8.17 -23.44 -3.16
C ARG A 168 7.33 -22.46 -3.96
N ILE A 169 6.66 -21.57 -3.26
CA ILE A 169 6.01 -20.40 -3.84
C ILE A 169 6.57 -19.13 -3.20
N ALA A 170 7.10 -18.24 -4.01
CA ALA A 170 7.49 -16.90 -3.60
C ALA A 170 6.42 -15.89 -4.05
N LEU A 171 5.94 -15.06 -3.12
CA LEU A 171 4.85 -14.13 -3.39
C LEU A 171 5.27 -12.70 -3.03
N THR A 172 4.92 -11.75 -3.88
CA THR A 172 5.07 -10.32 -3.58
C THR A 172 3.97 -9.49 -4.25
N ALA A 173 3.70 -8.32 -3.65
CA ALA A 173 2.78 -7.35 -4.25
C ALA A 173 3.48 -6.40 -5.22
N THR A 174 4.78 -6.18 -5.07
CA THR A 174 5.56 -5.16 -5.78
C THR A 174 6.94 -5.69 -6.11
N ALA A 175 7.26 -5.81 -7.38
CA ALA A 175 8.62 -6.03 -7.87
C ALA A 175 8.74 -5.50 -9.28
N ASP A 176 9.62 -4.54 -9.50
CA ASP A 176 10.07 -4.16 -10.82
C ASP A 176 10.92 -5.31 -11.44
N LYS A 177 11.29 -5.19 -12.68
CA LYS A 177 12.03 -6.23 -13.38
C LYS A 177 13.32 -6.63 -12.64
N ARG A 178 14.07 -5.65 -12.15
CA ARG A 178 15.34 -5.88 -11.45
C ARG A 178 15.13 -6.62 -10.13
N THR A 179 14.15 -6.20 -9.33
CA THR A 179 13.79 -6.89 -8.08
C THR A 179 13.32 -8.31 -8.35
N ARG A 180 12.57 -8.53 -9.43
CA ARG A 180 12.12 -9.87 -9.87
C ARG A 180 13.30 -10.79 -10.19
N ASP A 181 14.24 -10.30 -11.00
CA ASP A 181 15.44 -11.07 -11.39
C ASP A 181 16.28 -11.43 -10.15
N GLU A 182 16.37 -10.51 -9.18
CA GLU A 182 17.08 -10.76 -7.92
C GLU A 182 16.34 -11.76 -7.01
N ILE A 183 15.01 -11.70 -6.92
CA ILE A 183 14.21 -12.71 -6.20
C ILE A 183 14.49 -14.11 -6.77
N ILE A 184 14.45 -14.26 -8.09
CA ILE A 184 14.72 -15.54 -8.78
C ILE A 184 16.13 -16.05 -8.41
N SER A 185 17.14 -15.23 -8.57
CA SER A 185 18.53 -15.60 -8.31
C SER A 185 18.79 -15.90 -6.83
N GLN A 186 18.35 -15.03 -5.92
CA GLN A 186 18.62 -15.17 -4.47
C GLN A 186 17.88 -16.35 -3.84
N LEU A 187 16.68 -16.67 -4.32
CA LEU A 187 15.89 -17.80 -3.82
C LEU A 187 16.11 -19.09 -4.63
N GLN A 188 16.98 -19.07 -5.65
CA GLN A 188 17.21 -20.22 -6.54
C GLN A 188 15.90 -20.75 -7.16
N LEU A 189 15.19 -19.84 -7.85
CA LEU A 189 13.89 -20.07 -8.49
C LEU A 189 13.98 -20.01 -10.03
N GLU A 190 15.14 -20.34 -10.60
CA GLU A 190 15.41 -20.28 -12.05
C GLU A 190 14.42 -21.14 -12.85
N ASP A 191 14.04 -22.30 -12.30
CA ASP A 191 13.09 -23.23 -12.93
C ASP A 191 11.62 -22.96 -12.52
N ALA A 192 11.37 -21.96 -11.69
CA ALA A 192 10.03 -21.65 -11.21
C ALA A 192 9.15 -21.04 -12.32
N ARG A 193 7.89 -21.42 -12.35
CA ARG A 193 6.92 -20.75 -13.22
C ARG A 193 6.59 -19.35 -12.68
N VAL A 194 6.79 -18.33 -13.52
CA VAL A 194 6.55 -16.93 -13.13
C VAL A 194 5.15 -16.52 -13.54
N PHE A 195 4.39 -16.01 -12.58
CA PHE A 195 3.05 -15.46 -12.77
C PHE A 195 3.04 -13.98 -12.41
N VAL A 196 2.72 -13.15 -13.38
CA VAL A 196 2.56 -11.72 -13.19
C VAL A 196 1.09 -11.36 -13.44
N ASN A 197 0.38 -11.03 -12.38
CA ASN A 197 -0.99 -10.53 -12.51
C ASN A 197 -0.96 -9.01 -12.67
N SER A 198 -2.04 -8.48 -13.24
CA SER A 198 -2.20 -7.03 -13.39
C SER A 198 -2.04 -6.31 -12.05
N PHE A 199 -1.27 -5.23 -12.06
CA PHE A 199 -1.14 -4.28 -10.94
C PHE A 199 -2.31 -3.28 -10.89
N ASP A 200 -3.25 -3.36 -11.82
CA ASP A 200 -4.39 -2.44 -11.85
C ASP A 200 -5.31 -2.62 -10.64
N ARG A 201 -5.64 -1.50 -10.03
CA ARG A 201 -6.59 -1.37 -8.93
C ARG A 201 -7.70 -0.41 -9.37
N PRO A 202 -8.65 -0.87 -10.22
CA PRO A 202 -9.66 0.00 -10.84
C PRO A 202 -10.59 0.67 -9.82
N ASN A 203 -10.73 0.09 -8.64
CA ASN A 203 -11.54 0.61 -7.54
C ASN A 203 -10.87 1.75 -6.74
N ILE A 204 -9.57 2.02 -6.94
CA ILE A 204 -8.88 3.11 -6.24
C ILE A 204 -8.87 4.37 -7.13
N HIS A 205 -9.40 5.47 -6.63
CA HIS A 205 -9.28 6.79 -7.23
C HIS A 205 -8.00 7.47 -6.75
N TYR A 206 -7.11 7.86 -7.67
CA TYR A 206 -5.85 8.54 -7.36
C TYR A 206 -6.01 10.05 -7.54
N ALA A 207 -5.66 10.83 -6.52
CA ALA A 207 -5.66 12.28 -6.56
C ALA A 207 -4.41 12.84 -5.87
N ILE A 208 -3.73 13.78 -6.54
CA ILE A 208 -2.53 14.44 -6.02
C ILE A 208 -2.72 15.95 -6.06
N SER A 209 -2.52 16.61 -4.91
CA SER A 209 -2.66 18.04 -4.77
C SER A 209 -1.38 18.70 -4.26
N GLU A 210 -1.27 20.01 -4.46
CA GLU A 210 -0.13 20.78 -3.95
C GLU A 210 -0.18 20.91 -2.43
N GLY A 211 0.99 20.92 -1.78
CA GLY A 211 1.15 20.84 -0.32
C GLY A 211 0.76 22.10 0.47
N ASN A 212 0.33 23.17 -0.19
CA ASN A 212 -0.12 24.36 0.51
C ASN A 212 -1.41 24.08 1.28
N ASN A 213 -1.43 24.39 2.60
CA ASN A 213 -2.57 24.10 3.49
C ASN A 213 -2.98 22.61 3.51
N ALA A 214 -2.00 21.70 3.47
CA ALA A 214 -2.23 20.25 3.34
C ALA A 214 -3.20 19.70 4.40
N LYS A 215 -3.13 20.15 5.67
CA LYS A 215 -4.06 19.74 6.72
C LYS A 215 -5.51 20.13 6.41
N GLN A 216 -5.74 21.38 6.00
CA GLN A 216 -7.09 21.85 5.67
C GLN A 216 -7.67 21.12 4.45
N ARG A 217 -6.83 20.83 3.45
CA ARG A 217 -7.25 20.04 2.27
C ARG A 217 -7.55 18.59 2.64
N LEU A 218 -6.74 18.00 3.53
CA LEU A 218 -7.02 16.67 4.08
C LEU A 218 -8.38 16.65 4.79
N TRP A 219 -8.68 17.69 5.58
CA TRP A 219 -9.98 17.79 6.26
C TRP A 219 -11.13 17.84 5.26
N THR A 220 -11.06 18.75 4.30
CA THR A 220 -12.09 18.85 3.24
C THR A 220 -12.26 17.50 2.52
N PHE A 221 -11.15 16.82 2.20
CA PHE A 221 -11.21 15.50 1.58
C PHE A 221 -11.90 14.45 2.47
N ILE A 222 -11.58 14.41 3.77
CA ILE A 222 -12.17 13.45 4.72
C ILE A 222 -13.65 13.79 4.97
N ASP A 223 -13.96 15.03 5.24
CA ASP A 223 -15.32 15.48 5.59
C ASP A 223 -16.30 15.30 4.42
N ASP A 224 -15.88 15.67 3.21
CA ASP A 224 -16.71 15.57 2.00
C ASP A 224 -16.93 14.13 1.53
N ASN A 225 -15.91 13.25 1.64
CA ASN A 225 -15.93 11.93 1.00
C ASN A 225 -15.97 10.76 2.00
N HIS A 226 -15.45 10.94 3.21
CA HIS A 226 -15.21 9.87 4.18
C HIS A 226 -15.61 10.24 5.62
N PRO A 227 -16.80 10.83 5.86
CA PRO A 227 -17.17 11.35 7.19
C PRO A 227 -17.22 10.29 8.28
N GLN A 228 -17.42 9.01 7.95
CA GLN A 228 -17.52 7.88 8.87
C GLN A 228 -16.74 6.65 8.41
N ASP A 229 -15.74 6.84 7.56
CA ASP A 229 -14.95 5.74 7.03
C ASP A 229 -13.63 5.57 7.78
N ALA A 230 -13.14 4.33 7.80
CA ALA A 230 -11.79 4.02 8.24
C ALA A 230 -10.77 4.44 7.19
N GLY A 231 -9.66 5.01 7.63
CA GLY A 231 -8.61 5.48 6.73
C GLY A 231 -7.21 5.46 7.35
N ILE A 232 -6.22 5.64 6.49
CA ILE A 232 -4.81 5.73 6.89
C ILE A 232 -4.25 7.06 6.40
N VAL A 233 -3.57 7.81 7.27
CA VAL A 233 -2.88 9.06 6.93
C VAL A 233 -1.39 8.88 7.17
N TYR A 234 -0.59 8.94 6.11
CA TYR A 234 0.87 8.83 6.21
C TYR A 234 1.53 10.18 6.37
N CYS A 235 2.48 10.25 7.32
CA CYS A 235 3.31 11.42 7.62
C CYS A 235 4.78 11.03 7.63
N LEU A 236 5.66 11.96 7.24
CA LEU A 236 7.11 11.72 7.15
C LEU A 236 7.78 11.61 8.52
N SER A 237 7.28 12.31 9.56
CA SER A 237 7.90 12.36 10.88
C SER A 237 6.94 12.02 12.01
N ARG A 238 7.50 11.50 13.12
CA ARG A 238 6.77 11.19 14.35
C ARG A 238 6.02 12.40 14.90
N LYS A 239 6.69 13.57 14.95
CA LYS A 239 6.10 14.83 15.40
C LYS A 239 4.86 15.20 14.57
N LYS A 240 4.95 15.08 13.24
CA LYS A 240 3.81 15.38 12.34
C LYS A 240 2.66 14.38 12.53
N VAL A 241 2.95 13.13 12.88
CA VAL A 241 1.92 12.14 13.24
C VAL A 241 1.13 12.63 14.46
N GLU A 242 1.81 12.95 15.56
CA GLU A 242 1.17 13.38 16.80
C GLU A 242 0.36 14.69 16.63
N GLU A 243 0.94 15.67 15.92
CA GLU A 243 0.25 16.92 15.60
C GLU A 243 -0.98 16.73 14.70
N THR A 244 -0.97 15.71 13.84
CA THR A 244 -2.10 15.43 12.94
C THR A 244 -3.19 14.67 13.67
N VAL A 245 -2.83 13.74 14.57
CA VAL A 245 -3.79 13.03 15.44
C VAL A 245 -4.55 14.03 16.30
N SER A 246 -3.82 14.90 17.04
CA SER A 246 -4.43 15.91 17.92
C SER A 246 -5.39 16.80 17.13
N TRP A 247 -4.97 17.24 15.96
CA TRP A 247 -5.77 18.11 15.11
C TRP A 247 -7.02 17.40 14.54
N LEU A 248 -6.93 16.11 14.11
CA LEU A 248 -8.11 15.35 13.67
C LEU A 248 -9.10 15.09 14.82
N ALA A 249 -8.59 14.87 16.04
CA ALA A 249 -9.42 14.73 17.23
C ALA A 249 -10.19 16.03 17.55
N GLU A 250 -9.55 17.19 17.39
CA GLU A 250 -10.21 18.51 17.51
C GLU A 250 -11.34 18.70 16.48
N GLN A 251 -11.22 18.05 15.31
CA GLN A 251 -12.28 18.05 14.30
C GLN A 251 -13.35 16.96 14.54
N GLY A 252 -13.28 16.22 15.68
CA GLY A 252 -14.26 15.20 16.04
C GLY A 252 -14.05 13.82 15.40
N ARG A 253 -12.86 13.53 14.84
CA ARG A 253 -12.55 12.21 14.28
C ARG A 253 -11.75 11.38 15.29
N ASP A 254 -12.09 10.09 15.39
CA ASP A 254 -11.28 9.13 16.16
C ASP A 254 -10.01 8.81 15.38
N ALA A 255 -8.90 9.42 15.79
CA ALA A 255 -7.60 9.29 15.15
C ALA A 255 -6.56 8.74 16.13
N LEU A 256 -5.78 7.76 15.69
CA LEU A 256 -4.80 7.05 16.52
C LEU A 256 -3.39 7.17 15.91
N PRO A 257 -2.36 7.46 16.72
CA PRO A 257 -0.98 7.52 16.24
C PRO A 257 -0.36 6.13 16.07
N TYR A 258 0.51 5.98 15.06
CA TYR A 258 1.33 4.79 14.90
C TYR A 258 2.71 5.12 14.35
N HIS A 259 3.75 4.97 15.15
CA HIS A 259 5.15 5.13 14.73
C HIS A 259 6.11 4.37 15.66
N ALA A 260 7.33 4.11 15.19
CA ALA A 260 8.32 3.31 15.92
C ALA A 260 8.74 3.88 17.29
N GLY A 261 8.49 5.16 17.56
CA GLY A 261 8.77 5.79 18.86
C GLY A 261 7.73 5.51 19.94
N LEU A 262 6.57 4.93 19.59
CA LEU A 262 5.57 4.54 20.58
C LEU A 262 5.95 3.22 21.27
N PRO A 263 5.58 3.04 22.56
CA PRO A 263 5.68 1.75 23.24
C PRO A 263 4.98 0.64 22.46
N GLN A 264 5.50 -0.57 22.54
CA GLN A 264 4.96 -1.72 21.80
C GLN A 264 3.48 -1.97 22.14
N GLU A 265 3.11 -1.88 23.39
CA GLU A 265 1.74 -2.08 23.88
C GLU A 265 0.76 -1.06 23.29
N VAL A 266 1.20 0.21 23.16
CA VAL A 266 0.40 1.27 22.54
C VAL A 266 0.21 0.99 21.05
N ARG A 267 1.28 0.59 20.35
CA ARG A 267 1.19 0.22 18.94
C ARG A 267 0.23 -0.94 18.71
N GLN A 268 0.33 -2.00 19.52
CA GLN A 268 -0.55 -3.17 19.44
C GLN A 268 -2.01 -2.78 19.72
N ARG A 269 -2.27 -2.00 20.75
CA ARG A 269 -3.62 -1.52 21.07
C ARG A 269 -4.21 -0.68 19.94
N ASN A 270 -3.45 0.28 19.41
CA ASN A 270 -3.92 1.16 18.34
C ASN A 270 -4.18 0.37 17.04
N GLN A 271 -3.32 -0.59 16.71
CA GLN A 271 -3.53 -1.51 15.59
C GLN A 271 -4.78 -2.36 15.78
N GLN A 272 -4.99 -2.94 16.97
CA GLN A 272 -6.19 -3.74 17.26
C GLN A 272 -7.46 -2.91 17.16
N ARG A 273 -7.45 -1.67 17.68
CA ARG A 273 -8.58 -0.75 17.52
C ARG A 273 -8.86 -0.48 16.05
N PHE A 274 -7.84 -0.15 15.27
CA PHE A 274 -8.01 0.08 13.82
C PHE A 274 -8.60 -1.13 13.09
N LEU A 275 -8.18 -2.35 13.44
CA LEU A 275 -8.69 -3.58 12.81
C LEU A 275 -10.13 -3.89 13.21
N ARG A 276 -10.53 -3.58 14.44
CA ARG A 276 -11.83 -3.94 15.02
C ARG A 276 -12.89 -2.85 14.89
N ASP A 277 -12.47 -1.60 15.11
CA ASP A 277 -13.39 -0.47 15.14
C ASP A 277 -13.66 0.01 13.70
N GLU A 278 -14.86 0.49 13.49
CA GLU A 278 -15.25 1.18 12.26
C GLU A 278 -14.86 2.67 12.36
N ALA A 279 -14.73 3.40 11.29
CA ALA A 279 -14.49 4.84 11.26
C ALA A 279 -13.20 5.36 11.95
N VAL A 280 -12.28 4.52 12.36
CA VAL A 280 -10.99 4.91 12.96
C VAL A 280 -10.02 5.34 11.87
N ILE A 281 -9.30 6.44 12.11
CA ILE A 281 -8.21 6.91 11.26
C ILE A 281 -6.88 6.59 11.95
N ILE A 282 -6.01 5.82 11.30
CA ILE A 282 -4.62 5.71 11.73
C ILE A 282 -3.80 6.81 11.08
N VAL A 283 -3.11 7.60 11.89
CA VAL A 283 -2.07 8.53 11.41
C VAL A 283 -0.71 7.92 11.71
N ALA A 284 0.10 7.70 10.68
CA ALA A 284 1.30 6.89 10.83
C ALA A 284 2.50 7.40 10.04
N THR A 285 3.70 6.97 10.47
CA THR A 285 4.87 6.91 9.59
C THR A 285 4.85 5.60 8.79
N ILE A 286 5.83 5.40 7.91
CA ILE A 286 6.03 4.12 7.19
C ILE A 286 6.10 2.89 8.10
N ALA A 287 6.25 3.07 9.43
CA ALA A 287 6.23 1.99 10.42
C ALA A 287 4.86 1.28 10.50
N PHE A 288 3.76 1.94 10.10
CA PHE A 288 2.45 1.32 9.90
C PHE A 288 2.38 0.83 8.46
N GLY A 289 3.14 -0.22 8.20
CA GLY A 289 3.39 -0.71 6.88
C GLY A 289 2.86 -2.11 6.67
N MET A 290 3.75 -3.03 6.31
CA MET A 290 3.41 -4.42 6.04
C MET A 290 2.60 -5.04 7.19
N GLY A 291 1.69 -5.94 6.86
CA GLY A 291 0.89 -6.71 7.84
C GLY A 291 -0.46 -6.11 8.22
N ILE A 292 -0.88 -5.02 7.62
CA ILE A 292 -2.24 -4.50 7.81
C ILE A 292 -3.13 -5.03 6.70
N ASP A 293 -4.07 -5.90 7.07
CA ASP A 293 -4.99 -6.56 6.13
C ASP A 293 -6.46 -6.25 6.42
N LYS A 294 -6.76 -4.99 6.81
CA LYS A 294 -8.14 -4.49 6.93
C LYS A 294 -8.71 -4.26 5.53
N PRO A 295 -9.77 -4.99 5.12
CA PRO A 295 -10.27 -4.92 3.75
C PRO A 295 -11.04 -3.64 3.42
N ASP A 296 -11.70 -3.06 4.41
CA ASP A 296 -12.65 -1.94 4.32
C ASP A 296 -12.02 -0.56 4.60
N VAL A 297 -10.73 -0.40 4.36
CA VAL A 297 -10.08 0.92 4.37
C VAL A 297 -10.56 1.73 3.17
N ARG A 298 -11.29 2.82 3.41
CA ARG A 298 -11.89 3.60 2.33
C ARG A 298 -10.97 4.66 1.76
N PHE A 299 -9.94 5.10 2.51
CA PHE A 299 -8.95 6.02 1.97
C PHE A 299 -7.56 5.81 2.56
N VAL A 300 -6.57 6.13 1.74
CA VAL A 300 -5.19 6.32 2.14
C VAL A 300 -4.75 7.71 1.72
N ALA A 301 -4.34 8.52 2.69
CA ALA A 301 -3.90 9.89 2.46
C ALA A 301 -2.41 10.06 2.81
N HIS A 302 -1.68 10.84 2.02
CA HIS A 302 -0.29 11.20 2.26
C HIS A 302 -0.17 12.70 2.49
N LEU A 303 0.32 13.12 3.66
CA LEU A 303 0.63 14.52 3.98
C LEU A 303 2.06 14.93 3.61
N ASN A 304 2.83 14.01 3.02
CA ASN A 304 4.17 14.20 2.49
C ASN A 304 4.40 13.25 1.31
N LEU A 305 5.41 13.55 0.51
CA LEU A 305 5.84 12.71 -0.61
C LEU A 305 6.39 11.36 -0.10
N PRO A 306 5.91 10.22 -0.60
CA PRO A 306 6.56 8.91 -0.42
C PRO A 306 7.95 8.87 -1.06
N LYS A 307 8.82 8.02 -0.56
CA LYS A 307 10.20 7.91 -1.05
C LYS A 307 10.32 7.29 -2.45
N SER A 308 9.32 6.52 -2.89
CA SER A 308 9.32 5.84 -4.19
C SER A 308 7.90 5.47 -4.65
N ILE A 309 7.74 5.13 -5.93
CA ILE A 309 6.49 4.65 -6.51
C ILE A 309 6.06 3.31 -5.87
N GLU A 310 7.00 2.41 -5.58
CA GLU A 310 6.72 1.13 -4.95
C GLU A 310 6.12 1.32 -3.55
N ALA A 311 6.73 2.22 -2.74
CA ALA A 311 6.20 2.57 -1.42
C ALA A 311 4.80 3.17 -1.54
N TYR A 312 4.61 4.14 -2.44
CA TYR A 312 3.31 4.75 -2.71
C TYR A 312 2.25 3.72 -3.14
N TYR A 313 2.60 2.83 -4.07
CA TYR A 313 1.70 1.79 -4.54
C TYR A 313 1.33 0.78 -3.43
N GLN A 314 2.30 0.37 -2.62
CA GLN A 314 2.08 -0.54 -1.49
C GLN A 314 1.21 0.10 -0.40
N GLU A 315 1.43 1.37 -0.09
CA GLU A 315 0.68 2.13 0.90
C GLU A 315 -0.75 2.40 0.43
N THR A 316 -0.93 2.90 -0.79
CA THR A 316 -2.26 3.13 -1.39
C THR A 316 -3.02 1.83 -1.66
N GLY A 317 -2.31 0.74 -1.94
CA GLY A 317 -2.86 -0.60 -2.14
C GLY A 317 -3.57 -1.19 -0.90
N ARG A 318 -3.44 -0.55 0.28
CA ARG A 318 -4.20 -0.90 1.50
C ARG A 318 -5.66 -0.51 1.41
N ALA A 319 -5.98 0.49 0.57
CA ALA A 319 -7.36 0.93 0.37
C ALA A 319 -8.15 -0.07 -0.49
N GLY A 320 -9.42 -0.29 -0.14
CA GLY A 320 -10.38 -1.03 -0.95
C GLY A 320 -9.96 -2.46 -1.29
N ARG A 321 -9.41 -3.24 -0.36
CA ARG A 321 -9.02 -4.64 -0.59
C ARG A 321 -10.20 -5.57 -0.83
N ASP A 322 -11.37 -5.17 -0.38
CA ASP A 322 -12.65 -5.82 -0.64
C ASP A 322 -13.19 -5.60 -2.07
N GLY A 323 -12.52 -4.76 -2.86
CA GLY A 323 -12.92 -4.40 -4.23
C GLY A 323 -13.88 -3.20 -4.29
N GLU A 324 -14.35 -2.69 -3.15
CA GLU A 324 -15.21 -1.52 -3.10
C GLU A 324 -14.42 -0.23 -3.38
N PRO A 325 -15.11 0.84 -3.83
CA PRO A 325 -14.48 2.13 -4.13
C PRO A 325 -13.67 2.68 -2.96
N ALA A 326 -12.47 3.16 -3.25
CA ALA A 326 -11.57 3.75 -2.27
C ALA A 326 -10.73 4.87 -2.89
N ASN A 327 -10.16 5.73 -2.06
CA ASN A 327 -9.42 6.89 -2.50
C ASN A 327 -7.96 6.84 -2.03
N ALA A 328 -7.04 7.15 -2.94
CA ALA A 328 -5.65 7.45 -2.65
C ALA A 328 -5.42 8.95 -2.89
N TRP A 329 -5.27 9.71 -1.80
CA TRP A 329 -5.08 11.15 -1.84
C TRP A 329 -3.68 11.52 -1.35
N MET A 330 -3.04 12.50 -1.98
CA MET A 330 -1.75 12.99 -1.54
C MET A 330 -1.65 14.50 -1.67
N ALA A 331 -1.01 15.14 -0.67
CA ALA A 331 -0.53 16.51 -0.76
C ALA A 331 0.97 16.55 -0.52
N TYR A 332 1.73 17.20 -1.41
CA TYR A 332 3.18 17.32 -1.27
C TYR A 332 3.68 18.70 -1.68
N GLY A 333 4.87 19.07 -1.19
CA GLY A 333 5.53 20.32 -1.51
C GLY A 333 7.03 20.17 -1.72
N LEU A 334 7.67 21.23 -2.20
CA LEU A 334 9.12 21.25 -2.43
C LEU A 334 9.92 20.90 -1.17
N GLN A 335 9.43 21.30 0.01
CA GLN A 335 10.08 21.00 1.28
C GLN A 335 10.17 19.51 1.55
N ASP A 336 9.18 18.71 1.11
CA ASP A 336 9.20 17.25 1.25
C ASP A 336 10.36 16.65 0.43
N VAL A 337 10.57 17.16 -0.79
CA VAL A 337 11.67 16.74 -1.68
C VAL A 337 13.02 17.01 -1.05
N ILE A 338 13.22 18.24 -0.54
CA ILE A 338 14.46 18.66 0.14
C ILE A 338 14.73 17.74 1.35
N THR A 339 13.71 17.51 2.17
CA THR A 339 13.83 16.66 3.38
C THR A 339 14.18 15.22 3.03
N LEU A 340 13.53 14.63 2.00
CA LEU A 340 13.82 13.27 1.57
C LEU A 340 15.24 13.15 1.01
N ARG A 341 15.70 14.10 0.20
CA ARG A 341 17.09 14.11 -0.31
C ARG A 341 18.09 14.24 0.83
N GLN A 342 17.82 15.06 1.83
CA GLN A 342 18.65 15.16 3.03
C GLN A 342 18.75 13.83 3.78
N PHE A 343 17.65 13.12 3.98
CA PHE A 343 17.66 11.80 4.60
C PHE A 343 18.49 10.78 3.82
N MET A 344 18.43 10.82 2.49
CA MET A 344 19.22 9.95 1.63
C MET A 344 20.72 10.23 1.75
N GLN A 345 21.10 11.51 1.81
CA GLN A 345 22.48 11.93 1.95
C GLN A 345 23.05 11.56 3.33
N ASP A 346 22.29 11.78 4.41
CA ASP A 346 22.67 11.42 5.78
C ASP A 346 22.71 9.91 6.03
N SER A 347 22.17 9.12 5.09
CA SER A 347 22.18 7.65 5.18
C SER A 347 23.61 7.10 5.11
N LYS A 348 23.88 6.05 5.91
CA LYS A 348 25.14 5.29 5.87
C LYS A 348 25.25 4.30 4.70
N ALA A 349 24.25 4.28 3.81
CA ALA A 349 24.25 3.44 2.63
C ALA A 349 25.39 3.79 1.66
N ASP A 350 25.82 2.84 0.86
CA ASP A 350 26.82 3.09 -0.18
C ASP A 350 26.29 4.01 -1.30
N GLU A 351 27.19 4.54 -2.11
CA GLU A 351 26.88 5.49 -3.17
C GLU A 351 26.01 4.89 -4.29
N ALA A 352 26.05 3.58 -4.51
CA ALA A 352 25.21 2.91 -5.48
C ALA A 352 23.75 2.86 -5.00
N HIS A 353 23.57 2.59 -3.72
CA HIS A 353 22.24 2.60 -3.08
C HIS A 353 21.65 4.02 -3.03
N LYS A 354 22.44 5.02 -2.66
CA LYS A 354 21.98 6.44 -2.66
C LYS A 354 21.54 6.91 -4.05
N ARG A 355 22.30 6.57 -5.10
CA ARG A 355 21.92 6.87 -6.49
C ARG A 355 20.60 6.22 -6.90
N MET A 356 20.39 4.98 -6.48
CA MET A 356 19.13 4.28 -6.75
C MET A 356 17.95 4.94 -6.01
N GLU A 357 18.10 5.25 -4.72
CA GLU A 357 17.04 5.94 -3.95
C GLU A 357 16.71 7.30 -4.58
N HIS A 358 17.71 8.03 -5.07
CA HIS A 358 17.54 9.28 -5.79
C HIS A 358 16.71 9.07 -7.08
N HIS A 359 17.04 8.07 -7.90
CA HIS A 359 16.28 7.75 -9.12
C HIS A 359 14.83 7.34 -8.82
N LYS A 360 14.59 6.58 -7.75
CA LYS A 360 13.24 6.22 -7.30
C LYS A 360 12.43 7.45 -6.87
N LEU A 361 13.06 8.37 -6.15
CA LEU A 361 12.44 9.64 -5.77
C LEU A 361 12.11 10.50 -6.99
N GLU A 362 12.98 10.57 -7.99
CA GLU A 362 12.72 11.29 -9.25
C GLU A 362 11.53 10.68 -10.01
N SER A 363 11.44 9.35 -10.06
CA SER A 363 10.29 8.66 -10.65
C SER A 363 8.98 9.01 -9.92
N MET A 364 9.02 9.08 -8.59
CA MET A 364 7.88 9.49 -7.77
C MET A 364 7.47 10.95 -8.03
N LEU A 365 8.43 11.85 -8.16
CA LEU A 365 8.19 13.26 -8.54
C LEU A 365 7.59 13.36 -9.94
N GLY A 366 8.11 12.58 -10.89
CA GLY A 366 7.54 12.47 -12.23
C GLY A 366 6.06 12.10 -12.20
N LEU A 367 5.66 11.11 -11.39
CA LEU A 367 4.26 10.72 -11.18
C LEU A 367 3.42 11.89 -10.64
N CYS A 368 3.97 12.70 -9.72
CA CYS A 368 3.25 13.82 -9.11
C CYS A 368 2.96 14.96 -10.10
N GLU A 369 3.88 15.25 -11.00
CA GLU A 369 3.78 16.36 -11.96
C GLU A 369 3.22 15.97 -13.33
N LEU A 370 2.71 14.73 -13.46
CA LEU A 370 2.11 14.27 -14.72
C LEU A 370 0.94 15.13 -15.17
N ILE A 371 0.85 15.29 -16.50
CA ILE A 371 -0.31 15.85 -17.21
C ILE A 371 -1.20 14.78 -17.83
N THR A 372 -0.77 13.52 -17.78
CA THR A 372 -1.46 12.34 -18.33
C THR A 372 -2.04 11.47 -17.20
N CYS A 373 -2.62 10.34 -17.57
CA CYS A 373 -3.24 9.42 -16.61
C CYS A 373 -2.23 8.88 -15.58
N ARG A 374 -2.49 9.09 -14.29
CA ARG A 374 -1.61 8.61 -13.20
C ARG A 374 -1.56 7.10 -13.13
N ARG A 375 -2.71 6.42 -13.29
CA ARG A 375 -2.77 4.97 -13.26
C ARG A 375 -1.98 4.32 -14.40
N GLN A 376 -2.05 4.87 -15.62
CA GLN A 376 -1.20 4.39 -16.71
C GLN A 376 0.28 4.48 -16.36
N SER A 377 0.71 5.60 -15.77
CA SER A 377 2.10 5.77 -15.37
C SER A 377 2.52 4.79 -14.27
N LEU A 378 1.65 4.52 -13.28
CA LEU A 378 1.90 3.51 -12.27
C LEU A 378 2.03 2.11 -12.88
N LEU A 379 1.15 1.73 -13.80
CA LEU A 379 1.20 0.43 -14.48
C LEU A 379 2.45 0.31 -15.35
N THR A 380 2.79 1.36 -16.11
CA THR A 380 4.02 1.40 -16.93
C THR A 380 5.28 1.25 -16.08
N TYR A 381 5.31 1.82 -14.87
CA TYR A 381 6.43 1.66 -13.94
C TYR A 381 6.66 0.19 -13.55
N PHE A 382 5.60 -0.62 -13.48
CA PHE A 382 5.66 -2.06 -13.20
C PHE A 382 5.68 -2.92 -14.48
N ASP A 383 6.10 -2.37 -15.62
CA ASP A 383 6.17 -3.04 -16.93
C ASP A 383 4.81 -3.53 -17.45
N GLU A 384 3.70 -2.97 -16.98
CA GLU A 384 2.36 -3.29 -17.46
C GLU A 384 1.85 -2.25 -18.47
N ALA A 385 1.53 -2.72 -19.66
CA ALA A 385 0.96 -1.87 -20.70
C ALA A 385 -0.52 -1.55 -20.40
N SER A 386 -0.87 -0.27 -20.38
CA SER A 386 -2.25 0.20 -20.26
C SER A 386 -2.59 1.07 -21.47
N PRO A 387 -3.34 0.54 -22.47
CA PRO A 387 -3.54 1.21 -23.76
C PRO A 387 -4.47 2.43 -23.67
N LYS A 388 -5.25 2.56 -22.58
CA LYS A 388 -6.25 3.63 -22.42
C LYS A 388 -6.11 4.32 -21.07
N PRO A 389 -6.41 5.64 -21.01
CA PRO A 389 -6.55 6.34 -19.73
C PRO A 389 -7.61 5.67 -18.83
N CYS A 390 -7.38 5.68 -17.51
CA CYS A 390 -8.21 4.93 -16.57
C CYS A 390 -9.62 5.50 -16.34
N GLY A 391 -9.86 6.78 -16.69
CA GLY A 391 -11.14 7.45 -16.41
C GLY A 391 -11.46 7.66 -14.93
N ASN A 392 -10.54 7.28 -14.02
CA ASN A 392 -10.77 7.30 -12.57
C ASN A 392 -9.55 7.81 -11.78
N CYS A 393 -8.80 8.78 -12.29
CA CYS A 393 -7.82 9.56 -11.52
C CYS A 393 -8.10 11.05 -11.73
N ASP A 394 -7.52 11.90 -10.88
CA ASP A 394 -7.69 13.35 -10.97
C ASP A 394 -7.41 13.90 -12.37
N ASN A 395 -6.29 13.51 -12.99
CA ASN A 395 -5.92 13.96 -14.34
C ASN A 395 -6.87 13.46 -15.45
N CYS A 396 -7.56 12.32 -15.26
CA CYS A 396 -8.57 11.85 -16.20
C CYS A 396 -9.92 12.55 -16.04
N LEU A 397 -10.32 12.84 -14.79
CA LEU A 397 -11.60 13.48 -14.47
C LEU A 397 -11.53 14.98 -14.67
N GLN A 398 -10.40 15.59 -14.33
CA GLN A 398 -10.11 17.01 -14.45
C GLN A 398 -8.73 17.20 -15.10
N PRO A 399 -8.61 17.07 -16.44
CA PRO A 399 -7.34 17.22 -17.12
C PRO A 399 -6.70 18.58 -16.79
N PRO A 400 -5.41 18.60 -16.38
CA PRO A 400 -4.76 19.85 -16.05
C PRO A 400 -4.62 20.75 -17.28
N GLU A 401 -4.88 22.04 -17.10
CA GLU A 401 -4.58 23.03 -18.14
C GLU A 401 -3.07 23.04 -18.39
N ARG A 402 -2.71 23.14 -19.67
CA ARG A 402 -1.31 23.25 -20.13
C ARG A 402 -1.02 24.67 -20.58
N TRP A 403 0.21 25.05 -20.48
CA TRP A 403 0.70 26.34 -20.95
C TRP A 403 2.15 26.24 -21.40
N ASP A 404 2.54 27.12 -22.30
CA ASP A 404 3.94 27.26 -22.66
C ASP A 404 4.69 28.00 -21.54
N GLY A 405 5.42 27.21 -20.74
CA GLY A 405 6.21 27.70 -19.61
C GLY A 405 7.64 28.07 -19.98
N THR A 406 8.00 28.10 -21.26
CA THR A 406 9.38 28.29 -21.73
C THR A 406 10.01 29.55 -21.19
N GLU A 407 9.34 30.72 -21.32
CA GLU A 407 9.87 31.99 -20.83
C GLU A 407 10.04 32.00 -19.30
N SER A 408 9.04 31.51 -18.57
CA SER A 408 9.12 31.42 -17.12
C SER A 408 10.23 30.45 -16.66
N ALA A 409 10.41 29.33 -17.36
CA ALA A 409 11.52 28.42 -17.13
C ALA A 409 12.88 29.10 -17.38
N GLN A 410 13.02 29.84 -18.48
CA GLN A 410 14.24 30.61 -18.76
C GLN A 410 14.55 31.65 -17.68
N LYS A 411 13.55 32.39 -17.17
CA LYS A 411 13.69 33.32 -16.03
C LYS A 411 14.20 32.59 -14.78
N ALA A 412 13.56 31.47 -14.44
CA ALA A 412 13.91 30.63 -13.29
C ALA A 412 15.34 30.08 -13.38
N LEU A 413 15.65 29.40 -14.52
CA LEU A 413 16.96 28.79 -14.77
C LEU A 413 18.07 29.84 -14.83
N SER A 414 17.80 31.01 -15.42
CA SER A 414 18.76 32.14 -15.43
C SER A 414 19.02 32.71 -14.03
N CYS A 415 18.01 32.74 -13.17
CA CYS A 415 18.17 33.18 -11.78
C CYS A 415 18.99 32.14 -10.99
N ILE A 416 18.73 30.83 -11.14
CA ILE A 416 19.54 29.77 -10.51
C ILE A 416 20.99 29.86 -10.94
N TYR A 417 21.27 30.02 -12.24
CA TYR A 417 22.64 30.15 -12.77
C TYR A 417 23.46 31.27 -12.10
N ARG A 418 22.79 32.34 -11.67
CA ARG A 418 23.48 33.51 -11.05
C ARG A 418 23.56 33.43 -9.53
N THR A 419 22.79 32.57 -8.89
CA THR A 419 22.64 32.62 -7.42
C THR A 419 22.91 31.32 -6.73
N GLU A 420 22.54 30.18 -7.33
CA GLU A 420 22.62 28.84 -6.73
C GLU A 420 22.08 28.82 -5.27
N GLN A 421 20.88 29.36 -5.07
CA GLN A 421 20.28 29.51 -3.75
C GLN A 421 18.92 28.82 -3.63
N ASN A 422 18.41 28.67 -2.42
CA ASN A 422 17.09 28.10 -2.13
C ASN A 422 15.95 29.14 -2.06
N TYR A 423 16.27 30.46 -2.13
CA TYR A 423 15.30 31.56 -2.07
C TYR A 423 15.08 32.27 -3.42
N ILE A 424 15.18 31.51 -4.50
CA ILE A 424 15.05 32.01 -5.88
C ILE A 424 13.71 32.73 -6.12
N VAL A 425 12.63 32.25 -5.50
CA VAL A 425 11.29 32.87 -5.65
C VAL A 425 11.29 34.31 -5.09
N ASP A 426 11.93 34.53 -3.94
CA ASP A 426 12.05 35.88 -3.34
C ASP A 426 12.82 36.83 -4.27
N ILE A 427 13.89 36.33 -4.91
CA ILE A 427 14.70 37.10 -5.87
C ILE A 427 13.89 37.45 -7.13
N LEU A 428 13.20 36.47 -7.71
CA LEU A 428 12.35 36.67 -8.90
C LEU A 428 11.21 37.66 -8.65
N HIS A 429 10.69 37.72 -7.42
CA HIS A 429 9.67 38.68 -7.00
C HIS A 429 10.23 40.07 -6.66
N GLY A 430 11.55 40.22 -6.61
CA GLY A 430 12.17 41.48 -6.21
C GLY A 430 11.98 41.82 -4.73
N LYS A 431 11.86 40.81 -3.86
CA LYS A 431 11.74 40.98 -2.42
C LYS A 431 13.09 41.42 -1.87
N ILE A 432 13.09 42.51 -1.07
CA ILE A 432 14.28 43.01 -0.41
C ILE A 432 14.31 42.51 1.03
N ASP A 433 15.32 41.73 1.37
CA ASP A 433 15.64 41.33 2.73
C ASP A 433 17.16 41.36 2.98
N GLU A 434 17.59 41.31 4.25
CA GLU A 434 18.99 41.36 4.64
C GLU A 434 19.87 40.31 3.98
N ARG A 435 19.31 39.11 3.76
CA ARG A 435 19.98 37.96 3.13
C ARG A 435 20.26 38.24 1.65
N ILE A 436 19.29 38.77 0.91
CA ILE A 436 19.39 39.10 -0.51
C ILE A 436 20.39 40.24 -0.71
N GLN A 437 20.32 41.29 0.12
CA GLN A 437 21.26 42.42 0.07
C GLN A 437 22.69 42.01 0.43
N ARG A 438 22.87 41.22 1.49
CA ARG A 438 24.21 40.75 1.91
C ARG A 438 24.92 39.95 0.82
N ASN A 439 24.16 39.17 0.05
CA ASN A 439 24.69 38.35 -1.05
C ASN A 439 24.72 39.10 -2.40
N GLY A 440 24.29 40.37 -2.45
CA GLY A 440 24.28 41.20 -3.66
C GLY A 440 23.25 40.75 -4.72
N HIS A 441 22.28 39.93 -4.34
CA HIS A 441 21.30 39.40 -5.28
C HIS A 441 20.19 40.39 -5.67
N ASP A 442 20.12 41.53 -4.98
CA ASP A 442 19.31 42.70 -5.35
C ASP A 442 19.83 43.46 -6.59
N LYS A 443 21.09 43.19 -6.99
CA LYS A 443 21.77 43.86 -8.12
C LYS A 443 21.88 43.02 -9.38
N ILE A 444 21.44 41.76 -9.36
CA ILE A 444 21.52 40.87 -10.53
C ILE A 444 20.40 41.18 -11.53
N SER A 445 20.62 40.88 -12.81
CA SER A 445 19.66 41.15 -13.88
C SER A 445 18.35 40.35 -13.77
N THR A 446 18.33 39.33 -12.93
CA THR A 446 17.13 38.48 -12.69
C THR A 446 16.36 38.90 -11.44
N PHE A 447 16.77 39.96 -10.74
CA PHE A 447 16.04 40.49 -9.59
C PHE A 447 14.73 41.16 -10.04
N GLY A 448 13.61 40.71 -9.54
CA GLY A 448 12.28 41.28 -9.82
C GLY A 448 11.70 40.99 -11.21
N ILE A 449 12.35 40.17 -12.08
CA ILE A 449 11.85 39.89 -13.43
C ILE A 449 10.62 38.97 -13.45
N GLY A 450 10.22 38.43 -12.33
CA GLY A 450 9.11 37.54 -12.17
C GLY A 450 8.03 38.04 -11.20
N ASN A 451 7.97 39.34 -10.97
CA ASN A 451 7.00 39.95 -10.06
C ASN A 451 5.54 39.89 -10.54
N ASP A 452 5.34 39.63 -11.82
CA ASP A 452 4.04 39.43 -12.49
C ASP A 452 3.45 38.02 -12.29
N THR A 453 4.25 37.08 -11.80
CA THR A 453 3.86 35.66 -11.62
C THR A 453 3.66 35.36 -10.13
N LEU A 454 2.58 34.70 -9.76
CA LEU A 454 2.27 34.38 -8.36
C LEU A 454 3.34 33.46 -7.73
N VAL A 455 3.60 33.63 -6.43
CA VAL A 455 4.52 32.74 -5.67
C VAL A 455 4.14 31.27 -5.79
N THR A 456 2.85 30.97 -5.83
CA THR A 456 2.32 29.60 -6.00
C THR A 456 2.64 29.03 -7.38
N GLU A 457 2.61 29.86 -8.42
CA GLU A 457 2.95 29.48 -9.80
C GLU A 457 4.46 29.22 -9.92
N TRP A 458 5.31 30.08 -9.34
CA TRP A 458 6.75 29.84 -9.25
C TRP A 458 7.09 28.54 -8.55
N ARG A 459 6.45 28.26 -7.42
CA ARG A 459 6.66 26.98 -6.70
C ARG A 459 6.24 25.78 -7.52
N SER A 460 5.15 25.87 -8.27
CA SER A 460 4.71 24.80 -9.18
C SER A 460 5.71 24.61 -10.32
N LEU A 461 6.19 25.71 -10.93
CA LEU A 461 7.23 25.67 -11.97
C LEU A 461 8.50 24.95 -11.47
N PHE A 462 9.01 25.30 -10.31
CA PHE A 462 10.23 24.68 -9.77
C PHE A 462 10.05 23.19 -9.53
N ARG A 463 8.90 22.73 -9.00
CA ARG A 463 8.62 21.30 -8.85
C ARG A 463 8.65 20.59 -10.19
N GLN A 464 7.99 21.15 -11.20
CA GLN A 464 7.97 20.56 -12.54
C GLN A 464 9.36 20.52 -13.18
N LEU A 465 10.16 21.58 -13.03
CA LEU A 465 11.54 21.61 -13.55
C LEU A 465 12.44 20.56 -12.86
N ILE A 466 12.24 20.32 -11.55
CA ILE A 466 12.93 19.25 -10.82
C ILE A 466 12.45 17.87 -11.32
N ALA A 467 11.13 17.65 -11.42
CA ALA A 467 10.56 16.40 -11.89
C ALA A 467 10.96 16.05 -13.34
N LEU A 468 11.16 17.06 -14.16
CA LEU A 468 11.62 16.92 -15.55
C LEU A 468 13.15 16.83 -15.67
N GLY A 469 13.88 16.98 -14.57
CA GLY A 469 15.34 16.86 -14.52
C GLY A 469 16.09 18.06 -15.12
N TYR A 470 15.50 19.25 -15.15
CA TYR A 470 16.19 20.50 -15.54
C TYR A 470 16.94 21.14 -14.38
N ILE A 471 16.47 20.89 -13.17
CA ILE A 471 17.03 21.42 -11.90
C ILE A 471 17.31 20.25 -10.97
N ASP A 472 18.41 20.31 -10.26
CA ASP A 472 18.75 19.43 -9.15
C ASP A 472 18.79 20.21 -7.83
N ILE A 473 18.77 19.49 -6.70
CA ILE A 473 18.83 20.07 -5.35
C ILE A 473 20.15 19.65 -4.70
N ASP A 474 20.99 20.64 -4.41
CA ASP A 474 22.22 20.44 -3.66
C ASP A 474 21.92 20.47 -2.15
N VAL A 475 21.99 19.31 -1.53
CA VAL A 475 21.69 19.15 -0.11
C VAL A 475 22.83 19.67 0.77
N GLU A 476 24.08 19.59 0.33
CA GLU A 476 25.24 20.13 1.06
C GLU A 476 25.15 21.65 1.22
N ARG A 477 24.52 22.31 0.24
CA ARG A 477 24.24 23.75 0.27
C ARG A 477 22.82 24.05 0.79
N HIS A 478 22.33 23.29 1.77
CA HIS A 478 21.04 23.51 2.43
C HIS A 478 19.83 23.56 1.47
N GLY A 479 19.83 22.74 0.43
CA GLY A 479 18.76 22.66 -0.55
C GLY A 479 18.83 23.73 -1.65
N ALA A 480 20.02 24.21 -1.95
CA ALA A 480 20.25 25.11 -3.09
C ALA A 480 19.85 24.42 -4.40
N LEU A 481 19.27 25.20 -5.31
CA LEU A 481 18.90 24.72 -6.62
C LEU A 481 20.08 24.84 -7.59
N CYS A 482 20.38 23.74 -8.30
CA CYS A 482 21.47 23.65 -9.26
C CYS A 482 20.95 23.29 -10.64
N LEU A 483 21.59 23.76 -11.69
CA LEU A 483 21.25 23.45 -13.06
C LEU A 483 21.83 22.10 -13.49
N THR A 484 21.07 21.34 -14.27
CA THR A 484 21.57 20.16 -14.98
C THR A 484 22.00 20.52 -16.40
N GLU A 485 22.75 19.64 -17.08
CA GLU A 485 23.11 19.82 -18.50
C GLU A 485 21.88 19.97 -19.42
N LYS A 486 20.76 19.36 -19.05
CA LYS A 486 19.51 19.36 -19.82
C LYS A 486 18.91 20.75 -19.98
N CYS A 487 19.16 21.67 -19.03
CA CYS A 487 18.60 23.03 -19.07
C CYS A 487 19.14 23.90 -20.20
N ARG A 488 20.29 23.55 -20.81
CA ARG A 488 20.95 24.35 -21.86
C ARG A 488 20.04 24.58 -23.07
N LEU A 489 19.28 23.57 -23.48
CA LEU A 489 18.38 23.68 -24.64
C LEU A 489 17.26 24.70 -24.39
N ILE A 490 16.72 24.75 -23.17
CA ILE A 490 15.70 25.73 -22.78
C ILE A 490 16.31 27.14 -22.70
N LEU A 491 17.48 27.28 -22.06
CA LEU A 491 18.15 28.58 -21.93
C LEU A 491 18.54 29.20 -23.28
N ARG A 492 18.85 28.37 -24.29
CA ARG A 492 19.18 28.81 -25.66
C ARG A 492 17.96 29.06 -26.54
N GLY A 493 16.74 28.71 -26.07
CA GLY A 493 15.53 28.80 -26.87
C GLY A 493 15.42 27.73 -27.96
N GLU A 494 16.21 26.65 -27.87
CA GLU A 494 16.22 25.52 -28.82
C GLU A 494 15.11 24.52 -28.54
N GLN A 495 14.49 24.59 -27.35
CA GLN A 495 13.41 23.72 -26.92
C GLN A 495 12.33 24.53 -26.19
N THR A 496 11.07 24.27 -26.53
CA THR A 496 9.90 24.77 -25.79
C THR A 496 9.52 23.82 -24.68
N LEU A 497 8.87 24.33 -23.63
CA LEU A 497 8.51 23.58 -22.44
C LEU A 497 7.01 23.74 -22.14
N GLU A 498 6.24 22.68 -22.41
CA GLU A 498 4.83 22.61 -22.04
C GLU A 498 4.71 22.15 -20.57
N LEU A 499 4.05 22.94 -19.73
CA LEU A 499 3.88 22.70 -18.31
C LEU A 499 2.39 22.69 -17.92
N ARG A 500 2.09 22.05 -16.78
CA ARG A 500 0.73 22.12 -16.19
C ARG A 500 0.59 23.45 -15.44
N LYS A 501 -0.58 24.09 -15.57
CA LYS A 501 -0.94 25.19 -14.69
C LYS A 501 -1.28 24.69 -13.29
N PRO A 502 -0.93 25.46 -12.23
CA PRO A 502 -1.44 25.18 -10.90
C PRO A 502 -2.98 25.13 -10.92
N VAL A 503 -3.55 24.10 -10.33
CA VAL A 503 -5.02 23.96 -10.27
C VAL A 503 -5.58 25.07 -9.40
N LYS A 504 -6.30 26.04 -9.98
CA LYS A 504 -7.13 26.95 -9.23
C LYS A 504 -8.30 26.13 -8.67
N GLN A 505 -8.40 26.03 -7.34
CA GLN A 505 -9.55 25.39 -6.72
C GLN A 505 -10.79 26.24 -6.94
N ASP A 506 -11.61 25.88 -7.90
CA ASP A 506 -13.01 26.23 -7.87
C ASP A 506 -13.70 25.36 -6.80
N LYS A 507 -14.37 26.01 -5.84
CA LYS A 507 -15.09 25.36 -4.74
C LYS A 507 -16.28 24.49 -5.19
N THR A 508 -16.43 24.19 -6.47
CA THR A 508 -17.63 23.59 -7.07
C THR A 508 -17.43 22.24 -7.76
N ALA A 509 -16.21 21.70 -7.81
CA ALA A 509 -16.04 20.32 -8.26
C ALA A 509 -16.26 19.37 -7.07
N THR A 510 -17.52 19.17 -6.71
CA THR A 510 -17.92 18.00 -5.93
C THR A 510 -17.56 16.77 -6.77
N ASP A 511 -16.50 16.07 -6.40
CA ASP A 511 -16.28 14.69 -6.84
C ASP A 511 -17.63 13.98 -6.70
N LYS A 512 -18.10 13.37 -7.79
CA LYS A 512 -19.34 12.60 -7.75
C LYS A 512 -19.19 11.63 -6.59
N LYS A 513 -19.95 11.85 -5.51
CA LYS A 513 -19.99 10.97 -4.35
C LYS A 513 -20.07 9.55 -4.88
N HIS A 514 -19.00 8.78 -4.77
CA HIS A 514 -19.07 7.34 -4.88
C HIS A 514 -19.86 6.87 -3.66
N LYS A 515 -21.19 7.01 -3.77
CA LYS A 515 -22.11 6.49 -2.76
C LYS A 515 -21.92 4.98 -2.74
N MET A 516 -21.61 4.43 -1.58
CA MET A 516 -21.74 3.00 -1.30
C MET A 516 -23.01 2.46 -1.96
N ALA A 517 -22.88 1.32 -2.62
CA ALA A 517 -23.91 0.73 -3.48
C ALA A 517 -25.19 0.22 -2.75
N VAL A 518 -25.40 0.58 -1.48
CA VAL A 518 -26.60 0.20 -0.72
C VAL A 518 -27.70 1.25 -0.94
N ARG A 519 -28.83 0.80 -1.50
CA ARG A 519 -29.98 1.69 -1.75
C ARG A 519 -30.52 2.27 -0.44
N PRO A 520 -31.08 3.50 -0.43
CA PRO A 520 -31.60 4.13 0.79
C PRO A 520 -32.58 3.24 1.58
N GLN A 521 -33.41 2.49 0.90
CA GLN A 521 -34.39 1.56 1.51
C GLN A 521 -33.73 0.35 2.20
N ASP A 522 -32.50 0.00 1.83
CA ASP A 522 -31.77 -1.14 2.39
C ASP A 522 -30.80 -0.73 3.53
N GLN A 523 -30.66 0.56 3.79
CA GLN A 523 -29.79 1.12 4.85
C GLN A 523 -30.11 0.58 6.26
N PRO A 524 -31.40 0.42 6.68
CA PRO A 524 -31.70 -0.16 7.99
C PRO A 524 -31.20 -1.59 8.14
N LEU A 525 -31.42 -2.45 7.14
CA LEU A 525 -30.91 -3.83 7.15
C LEU A 525 -29.38 -3.86 7.12
N TRP A 526 -28.77 -3.04 6.28
CA TRP A 526 -27.31 -2.90 6.22
C TRP A 526 -26.71 -2.55 7.59
N GLY A 527 -27.26 -1.54 8.28
CA GLY A 527 -26.82 -1.16 9.62
C GLY A 527 -27.00 -2.29 10.65
N ALA A 528 -28.15 -3.00 10.61
CA ALA A 528 -28.43 -4.11 11.50
C ALA A 528 -27.47 -5.30 11.31
N LEU A 529 -27.14 -5.65 10.06
CA LEU A 529 -26.19 -6.72 9.77
C LEU A 529 -24.75 -6.36 10.18
N ARG A 530 -24.33 -5.09 10.02
CA ARG A 530 -23.04 -4.62 10.51
C ARG A 530 -22.95 -4.69 12.04
N ALA A 531 -23.96 -4.20 12.74
CA ALA A 531 -24.02 -4.26 14.20
C ALA A 531 -23.97 -5.71 14.72
N LEU A 532 -24.73 -6.61 14.10
CA LEU A 532 -24.71 -8.04 14.41
C LEU A 532 -23.31 -8.64 14.21
N ARG A 533 -22.67 -8.34 13.07
CA ARG A 533 -21.32 -8.81 12.77
C ARG A 533 -20.32 -8.34 13.82
N THR A 534 -20.39 -7.08 14.23
CA THR A 534 -19.49 -6.50 15.25
C THR A 534 -19.67 -7.21 16.58
N SER A 535 -20.90 -7.44 17.04
CA SER A 535 -21.17 -8.19 18.28
C SER A 535 -20.60 -9.61 18.24
N LEU A 536 -20.82 -10.35 17.15
CA LEU A 536 -20.29 -11.70 17.00
C LEU A 536 -18.75 -11.73 16.91
N ALA A 537 -18.15 -10.70 16.35
CA ALA A 537 -16.70 -10.56 16.27
C ALA A 537 -16.07 -10.28 17.64
N GLU A 538 -16.73 -9.46 18.48
CA GLU A 538 -16.33 -9.21 19.86
C GLU A 538 -16.38 -10.48 20.69
N GLU A 539 -17.48 -11.24 20.60
CA GLU A 539 -17.64 -12.53 21.28
C GLU A 539 -16.56 -13.55 20.86
N ALA A 540 -16.22 -13.57 19.56
CA ALA A 540 -15.20 -14.46 19.02
C ALA A 540 -13.77 -13.95 19.20
N GLY A 541 -13.57 -12.71 19.67
CA GLY A 541 -12.26 -12.08 19.86
C GLY A 541 -11.51 -11.78 18.56
N VAL A 542 -12.22 -11.69 17.42
CA VAL A 542 -11.64 -11.47 16.08
C VAL A 542 -12.11 -10.15 15.46
N PRO A 543 -11.40 -9.61 14.45
CA PRO A 543 -11.90 -8.47 13.68
C PRO A 543 -13.23 -8.78 12.95
N PRO A 544 -14.14 -7.80 12.78
CA PRO A 544 -15.45 -8.00 12.14
C PRO A 544 -15.40 -8.61 10.74
N TYR A 545 -14.42 -8.22 9.92
CA TYR A 545 -14.25 -8.75 8.56
C TYR A 545 -13.89 -10.25 8.52
N VAL A 546 -13.37 -10.82 9.61
CA VAL A 546 -13.09 -12.26 9.73
C VAL A 546 -14.39 -13.05 9.78
N ILE A 547 -15.46 -12.51 10.39
CA ILE A 547 -16.79 -13.10 10.34
C ILE A 547 -17.32 -13.04 8.91
N PHE A 548 -17.58 -11.82 8.39
CA PHE A 548 -17.98 -11.60 6.99
C PHE A 548 -17.42 -10.27 6.48
N HIS A 549 -16.92 -10.27 5.23
CA HIS A 549 -16.54 -9.02 4.53
C HIS A 549 -17.77 -8.17 4.21
N ASP A 550 -17.56 -6.87 4.02
CA ASP A 550 -18.64 -5.95 3.62
C ASP A 550 -19.32 -6.40 2.31
N ALA A 551 -18.54 -6.87 1.34
CA ALA A 551 -19.08 -7.43 0.10
C ALA A 551 -20.04 -8.63 0.35
N THR A 552 -19.76 -9.46 1.33
CA THR A 552 -20.65 -10.58 1.74
C THR A 552 -21.94 -10.04 2.35
N LEU A 553 -21.86 -9.04 3.24
CA LEU A 553 -23.05 -8.41 3.82
C LEU A 553 -23.89 -7.67 2.76
N GLN A 554 -23.26 -7.02 1.79
CA GLN A 554 -23.96 -6.40 0.66
C GLN A 554 -24.70 -7.44 -0.20
N ASP A 555 -24.06 -8.58 -0.46
CA ASP A 555 -24.71 -9.69 -1.17
C ASP A 555 -25.92 -10.25 -0.38
N MET A 556 -25.82 -10.35 0.96
CA MET A 556 -26.95 -10.68 1.84
C MET A 556 -28.07 -9.64 1.77
N VAL A 557 -27.75 -8.36 1.81
CA VAL A 557 -28.75 -7.26 1.68
C VAL A 557 -29.45 -7.32 0.33
N LYS A 558 -28.70 -7.59 -0.74
CA LYS A 558 -29.21 -7.66 -2.12
C LYS A 558 -30.07 -8.88 -2.38
N LYS A 559 -29.64 -10.07 -1.95
CA LYS A 559 -30.28 -11.37 -2.24
C LYS A 559 -31.33 -11.76 -1.19
N ARG A 560 -31.22 -11.23 0.03
CA ARG A 560 -32.10 -11.51 1.16
C ARG A 560 -32.35 -13.01 1.38
N PRO A 561 -31.33 -13.80 1.70
CA PRO A 561 -31.48 -15.23 1.93
C PRO A 561 -32.46 -15.51 3.09
N LEU A 562 -33.33 -16.50 2.93
CA LEU A 562 -34.34 -16.89 3.92
C LEU A 562 -34.10 -18.31 4.46
N THR A 563 -33.33 -19.11 3.76
CA THR A 563 -32.98 -20.48 4.11
C THR A 563 -31.46 -20.69 4.16
N ASP A 564 -31.01 -21.76 4.80
CA ASP A 564 -29.58 -22.16 4.79
C ASP A 564 -29.07 -22.40 3.37
N LEU A 565 -29.93 -22.90 2.49
CA LEU A 565 -29.59 -23.12 1.08
C LEU A 565 -29.32 -21.79 0.38
N ASP A 566 -30.20 -20.79 0.58
CA ASP A 566 -29.99 -19.45 0.01
C ASP A 566 -28.73 -18.80 0.59
N MET A 567 -28.51 -18.97 1.90
CA MET A 567 -27.34 -18.41 2.59
C MET A 567 -26.03 -19.04 2.08
N SER A 568 -26.06 -20.33 1.71
CA SER A 568 -24.89 -21.01 1.12
C SER A 568 -24.50 -20.48 -0.28
N GLN A 569 -25.40 -19.75 -0.95
CA GLN A 569 -25.17 -19.13 -2.25
C GLN A 569 -24.63 -17.69 -2.14
N ILE A 570 -24.47 -17.18 -0.93
CA ILE A 570 -23.86 -15.88 -0.67
C ILE A 570 -22.34 -16.00 -0.78
N SER A 571 -21.73 -15.14 -1.58
CA SER A 571 -20.27 -15.13 -1.75
C SER A 571 -19.54 -14.90 -0.43
N GLY A 572 -18.56 -15.72 -0.09
CA GLY A 572 -17.80 -15.66 1.16
C GLY A 572 -18.45 -16.38 2.35
N VAL A 573 -19.57 -17.11 2.13
CA VAL A 573 -20.20 -17.98 3.13
C VAL A 573 -19.81 -19.42 2.84
N GLY A 574 -18.74 -19.90 3.47
CA GLY A 574 -18.35 -21.32 3.46
C GLY A 574 -19.10 -22.13 4.52
N GLY A 575 -19.03 -23.47 4.43
CA GLY A 575 -19.78 -24.38 5.29
C GLY A 575 -19.60 -24.13 6.79
N GLN A 576 -18.39 -23.85 7.25
CA GLN A 576 -18.11 -23.55 8.66
C GLN A 576 -18.76 -22.23 9.12
N LYS A 577 -18.70 -21.19 8.31
CA LYS A 577 -19.34 -19.91 8.61
C LYS A 577 -20.86 -20.01 8.56
N LEU A 578 -21.40 -20.80 7.63
CA LEU A 578 -22.82 -21.10 7.55
C LEU A 578 -23.31 -21.81 8.84
N ALA A 579 -22.61 -22.86 9.25
CA ALA A 579 -22.97 -23.61 10.45
C ALA A 579 -22.89 -22.76 11.73
N ARG A 580 -21.90 -21.86 11.81
CA ARG A 580 -21.65 -21.07 13.02
C ARG A 580 -22.48 -19.78 13.11
N TYR A 581 -22.70 -19.10 12.00
CA TYR A 581 -23.30 -17.77 11.95
C TYR A 581 -24.57 -17.69 11.11
N GLY A 582 -24.82 -18.66 10.22
CA GLY A 582 -25.91 -18.60 9.23
C GLY A 582 -27.27 -18.31 9.84
N GLN A 583 -27.67 -19.07 10.87
CA GLN A 583 -28.99 -18.94 11.50
C GLN A 583 -29.22 -17.56 12.14
N VAL A 584 -28.19 -16.98 12.77
CA VAL A 584 -28.29 -15.66 13.42
C VAL A 584 -28.47 -14.55 12.40
N PHE A 585 -27.74 -14.62 11.26
CA PHE A 585 -27.90 -13.68 10.15
C PHE A 585 -29.24 -13.86 9.43
N LEU A 586 -29.70 -15.08 9.20
CA LEU A 586 -31.02 -15.35 8.61
C LEU A 586 -32.16 -14.78 9.48
N ALA A 587 -32.09 -14.99 10.81
CA ALA A 587 -33.04 -14.40 11.74
C ALA A 587 -33.07 -12.88 11.63
N LYS A 588 -31.88 -12.24 11.58
CA LYS A 588 -31.78 -10.77 11.45
C LYS A 588 -32.34 -10.27 10.11
N ILE A 589 -32.11 -10.98 9.00
CA ILE A 589 -32.64 -10.61 7.67
C ILE A 589 -34.17 -10.68 7.64
N ARG A 590 -34.78 -11.68 8.30
CA ARG A 590 -36.25 -11.85 8.38
C ARG A 590 -36.94 -10.71 9.13
N GLU A 591 -36.24 -10.00 10.05
CA GLU A 591 -36.77 -8.82 10.75
C GLU A 591 -37.01 -7.62 9.80
N TYR A 592 -36.40 -7.63 8.60
CA TYR A 592 -36.48 -6.56 7.61
C TYR A 592 -37.06 -7.07 6.28
N PRO A 593 -38.36 -7.41 6.21
CA PRO A 593 -38.97 -7.88 4.97
C PRO A 593 -38.91 -6.81 3.87
N LEU A 594 -38.97 -7.23 2.60
CA LEU A 594 -39.16 -6.30 1.49
C LEU A 594 -40.54 -5.65 1.65
N SER A 595 -40.58 -4.34 1.78
CA SER A 595 -41.83 -3.55 1.75
C SER A 595 -42.41 -3.48 0.35
#